data_a1f6b16a806e78cb75593fc88895bb1d
#
_entry.id   a1f6b16a806e78cb75593fc88895bb1d
#
_cell.length_a   1.000
_cell.length_b   1.000
_cell.length_c   1.000
_cell.angle_alpha   90.00
_cell.angle_beta   90.00
_cell.angle_gamma   90.00
#
_symmetry.space_group_name_H-M   'P 1'
#
loop_
_entity.id
_entity.type
_entity.pdbx_description
1 polymer ?
#
loop_
_entity_poly.entity_id
_entity_poly.type
_entity_poly.pdbx_seq_one_letter_code
_entity_poly.pdbx_strand_id
1 'polypeptide(L)'
;MVRDRLRAGDSSARVAEVRIALARLGLIEGYEGSVDYRSQGFSKSEMLFDDTLADTLRAFQQSRGIVPTGEIDELTLRELREASYTLGARVLSYQPTQWLVGDDVGQLQNQLHELGFYSSRVDGRFGPRTHEALANFQLDT
;
A
#
# COMPACT_ATOMS: atom_id res chain seq x y z
N MET A 1 -12.36 -6.64 20.13
CA MET A 1 -11.26 -7.33 20.46
C MET A 1 -10.19 -7.31 19.44
N VAL A 2 -9.11 -6.82 19.73
CA VAL A 2 -8.09 -6.66 18.81
C VAL A 2 -7.07 -7.70 18.96
N ARG A 3 -6.97 -8.53 18.10
CA ARG A 3 -6.12 -9.56 18.28
C ARG A 3 -5.06 -9.57 17.30
N ASP A 4 -5.16 -8.82 16.28
CA ASP A 4 -4.27 -8.98 15.15
C ASP A 4 -3.13 -7.98 15.09
N ARG A 5 -2.93 -7.27 16.20
CA ARG A 5 -1.84 -6.31 16.28
C ARG A 5 -0.54 -7.03 16.64
N LEU A 6 0.46 -6.88 15.78
CA LEU A 6 1.79 -7.45 15.99
C LEU A 6 2.78 -6.35 16.36
N ARG A 7 3.72 -6.67 17.23
CA ARG A 7 4.72 -5.71 17.69
C ARG A 7 6.06 -6.40 17.85
N ALA A 8 7.08 -5.61 18.17
CA ALA A 8 8.44 -6.14 18.35
C ALA A 8 8.43 -7.27 19.37
N GLY A 9 9.06 -8.37 19.02
CA GLY A 9 9.08 -9.57 19.84
C GLY A 9 8.14 -10.65 19.36
N ASP A 10 7.15 -10.30 18.55
CA ASP A 10 6.21 -11.30 18.02
C ASP A 10 6.83 -12.06 16.85
N SER A 11 6.27 -13.20 16.54
CA SER A 11 6.71 -14.01 15.42
C SER A 11 5.49 -14.55 14.70
N SER A 12 5.43 -14.36 13.38
CA SER A 12 4.28 -14.75 12.58
C SER A 12 4.63 -14.70 11.10
N ALA A 13 3.97 -15.53 10.32
CA ALA A 13 4.09 -15.47 8.87
C ALA A 13 3.68 -14.09 8.33
N ARG A 14 2.75 -13.42 9.01
CA ARG A 14 2.34 -12.07 8.63
C ARG A 14 3.49 -11.07 8.71
N VAL A 15 4.38 -11.24 9.68
CA VAL A 15 5.58 -10.40 9.79
C VAL A 15 6.44 -10.54 8.54
N ALA A 16 6.62 -11.76 8.06
CA ALA A 16 7.38 -12.00 6.83
C ALA A 16 6.71 -11.33 5.63
N GLU A 17 5.39 -11.42 5.54
CA GLU A 17 4.64 -10.78 4.46
C GLU A 17 4.82 -9.26 4.48
N VAL A 18 4.81 -8.66 5.68
CA VAL A 18 5.01 -7.22 5.83
C VAL A 18 6.43 -6.83 5.41
N ARG A 19 7.44 -7.65 5.76
CA ARG A 19 8.81 -7.39 5.33
C ARG A 19 8.91 -7.36 3.81
N ILE A 20 8.28 -8.32 3.14
CA ILE A 20 8.29 -8.37 1.68
C ILE A 20 7.63 -7.13 1.10
N ALA A 21 6.50 -6.72 1.65
CA ALA A 21 5.79 -5.53 1.18
C ALA A 21 6.66 -4.28 1.32
N LEU A 22 7.31 -4.10 2.48
CA LEU A 22 8.18 -2.96 2.71
C LEU A 22 9.41 -2.98 1.80
N ALA A 23 9.95 -4.18 1.55
CA ALA A 23 11.09 -4.32 0.64
C ALA A 23 10.71 -3.94 -0.79
N ARG A 24 9.52 -4.29 -1.24
CA ARG A 24 9.03 -3.93 -2.57
C ARG A 24 8.85 -2.42 -2.71
N LEU A 25 8.57 -1.73 -1.61
CA LEU A 25 8.47 -0.29 -1.60
C LEU A 25 9.84 0.40 -1.48
N GLY A 26 10.92 -0.39 -1.37
CA GLY A 26 12.27 0.15 -1.25
C GLY A 26 12.64 0.63 0.14
N LEU A 27 11.85 0.26 1.14
CA LEU A 27 12.08 0.72 2.52
C LEU A 27 13.01 -0.18 3.31
N ILE A 28 13.27 -1.39 2.83
CA ILE A 28 14.24 -2.31 3.43
C ILE A 28 15.33 -2.59 2.40
N GLU A 29 16.53 -2.17 2.72
CA GLU A 29 17.67 -2.39 1.84
C GLU A 29 18.25 -3.77 2.04
N GLY A 30 18.74 -4.35 0.95
CA GLY A 30 19.44 -5.63 1.01
C GLY A 30 18.57 -6.82 1.32
N TYR A 31 17.26 -6.64 1.45
CA TYR A 31 16.37 -7.75 1.67
C TYR A 31 16.03 -8.35 0.32
N GLU A 32 16.56 -9.53 0.09
CA GLU A 32 16.19 -10.27 -1.11
C GLU A 32 15.10 -11.23 -0.71
N GLY A 33 13.88 -10.78 -0.82
CA GLY A 33 12.76 -11.66 -0.59
C GLY A 33 12.92 -12.88 -1.47
N SER A 34 13.17 -14.01 -0.86
CA SER A 34 13.42 -15.22 -1.62
C SER A 34 12.21 -15.56 -2.47
N VAL A 35 12.45 -15.76 -3.75
CA VAL A 35 11.39 -16.21 -4.64
C VAL A 35 10.91 -17.60 -4.27
N ASP A 36 11.70 -18.32 -3.51
CA ASP A 36 11.40 -19.69 -3.15
C ASP A 36 10.62 -19.83 -1.86
N TYR A 37 10.32 -18.72 -1.18
CA TYR A 37 9.65 -18.79 0.11
C TYR A 37 8.28 -19.49 0.02
N ARG A 38 7.66 -19.46 -1.15
CA ARG A 38 6.33 -20.06 -1.32
C ARG A 38 6.35 -21.58 -1.19
N SER A 39 7.45 -22.20 -1.60
CA SER A 39 7.55 -23.66 -1.53
C SER A 39 8.14 -24.13 -0.22
N GLN A 40 8.92 -23.29 0.44
CA GLN A 40 9.62 -23.67 1.67
C GLN A 40 9.08 -23.01 2.93
N GLY A 41 8.18 -22.05 2.77
CA GLY A 41 7.70 -21.27 3.88
C GLY A 41 8.71 -20.20 4.28
N PHE A 42 8.38 -19.46 5.31
CA PHE A 42 9.25 -18.39 5.80
C PHE A 42 10.21 -18.92 6.86
N SER A 43 11.42 -18.38 6.87
CA SER A 43 12.40 -18.73 7.91
C SER A 43 12.00 -18.05 9.23
N LYS A 44 12.58 -18.51 10.32
CA LYS A 44 12.31 -17.92 11.63
C LYS A 44 12.73 -16.45 11.69
N SER A 45 13.86 -16.10 11.06
CA SER A 45 14.33 -14.72 11.05
C SER A 45 13.41 -13.83 10.23
N GLU A 46 12.80 -14.35 9.18
CA GLU A 46 11.85 -13.58 8.38
C GLU A 46 10.56 -13.31 9.14
N MET A 47 10.15 -14.25 9.99
CA MET A 47 8.91 -14.12 10.75
C MET A 47 9.07 -13.34 12.04
N LEU A 48 10.31 -13.09 12.47
CA LEU A 48 10.56 -12.38 13.72
C LEU A 48 10.39 -10.87 13.53
N PHE A 49 9.58 -10.28 14.38
CA PHE A 49 9.38 -8.84 14.41
C PHE A 49 10.48 -8.22 15.26
N ASP A 50 11.55 -7.77 14.65
CA ASP A 50 12.68 -7.18 15.38
C ASP A 50 12.57 -5.67 15.44
N ASP A 51 13.50 -5.04 16.15
CA ASP A 51 13.48 -3.58 16.34
C ASP A 51 13.72 -2.83 15.03
N THR A 52 14.52 -3.40 14.15
CA THR A 52 14.76 -2.78 12.83
C THR A 52 13.48 -2.70 12.03
N LEU A 53 12.68 -3.76 12.06
CA LEU A 53 11.38 -3.76 11.39
C LEU A 53 10.46 -2.72 12.01
N ALA A 54 10.45 -2.62 13.34
CA ALA A 54 9.63 -1.63 14.04
C ALA A 54 9.99 -0.21 13.59
N ASP A 55 11.28 0.09 13.48
CA ASP A 55 11.74 1.41 13.02
C ASP A 55 11.32 1.68 11.57
N THR A 56 11.42 0.67 10.71
CA THR A 56 11.00 0.80 9.32
C THR A 56 9.49 1.06 9.24
N LEU A 57 8.71 0.36 10.06
CA LEU A 57 7.27 0.56 10.11
C LEU A 57 6.91 1.96 10.58
N ARG A 58 7.62 2.48 11.57
CA ARG A 58 7.35 3.85 12.04
C ARG A 58 7.59 4.86 10.92
N ALA A 59 8.68 4.69 10.16
CA ALA A 59 8.96 5.56 9.03
C ALA A 59 7.87 5.47 7.96
N PHE A 60 7.42 4.26 7.67
CA PHE A 60 6.34 4.05 6.71
C PHE A 60 5.05 4.71 7.19
N GLN A 61 4.70 4.48 8.45
CA GLN A 61 3.49 5.05 9.03
C GLN A 61 3.52 6.58 8.99
N GLN A 62 4.67 7.18 9.30
CA GLN A 62 4.82 8.64 9.21
C GLN A 62 4.62 9.12 7.78
N SER A 63 5.16 8.40 6.81
CA SER A 63 5.03 8.80 5.41
C SER A 63 3.59 8.71 4.91
N ARG A 64 2.77 7.86 5.55
CA ARG A 64 1.36 7.72 5.19
C ARG A 64 0.44 8.64 6.00
N GLY A 65 0.98 9.39 6.95
CA GLY A 65 0.20 10.30 7.77
C GLY A 65 -0.60 9.62 8.88
N ILE A 66 -0.21 8.42 9.28
CA ILE A 66 -0.85 7.72 10.39
C ILE A 66 0.08 7.69 11.59
N VAL A 67 -0.47 7.35 12.76
CA VAL A 67 0.31 7.35 13.99
C VAL A 67 1.44 6.33 13.91
N PRO A 68 2.70 6.76 14.14
CA PRO A 68 3.86 5.86 13.99
C PRO A 68 4.04 4.96 15.22
N THR A 69 3.17 3.99 15.38
CA THR A 69 3.21 3.07 16.51
C THR A 69 4.35 2.05 16.43
N GLY A 70 4.81 1.75 15.20
CA GLY A 70 5.77 0.68 15.01
C GLY A 70 5.16 -0.70 15.13
N GLU A 71 3.84 -0.78 15.14
CA GLU A 71 3.12 -2.05 15.24
C GLU A 71 2.38 -2.34 13.94
N ILE A 72 2.18 -3.63 13.67
CA ILE A 72 1.39 -4.05 12.51
C ILE A 72 -0.05 -4.16 12.97
N ASP A 73 -0.89 -3.26 12.50
CA ASP A 73 -2.32 -3.29 12.78
C ASP A 73 -3.09 -3.25 11.46
N GLU A 74 -4.40 -3.29 11.56
CA GLU A 74 -5.24 -3.34 10.38
C GLU A 74 -5.07 -2.12 9.48
N LEU A 75 -4.92 -0.94 10.09
CA LEU A 75 -4.71 0.29 9.35
C LEU A 75 -3.37 0.27 8.61
N THR A 76 -2.31 -0.19 9.26
CA THR A 76 -0.99 -0.31 8.65
C THR A 76 -1.02 -1.29 7.47
N LEU A 77 -1.70 -2.42 7.64
CA LEU A 77 -1.83 -3.40 6.57
C LEU A 77 -2.59 -2.84 5.38
N ARG A 78 -3.63 -2.05 5.64
CA ARG A 78 -4.38 -1.41 4.56
C ARG A 78 -3.50 -0.41 3.81
N GLU A 79 -2.72 0.39 4.54
CA GLU A 79 -1.83 1.36 3.90
C GLU A 79 -0.75 0.67 3.08
N LEU A 80 -0.22 -0.45 3.57
CA LEU A 80 0.75 -1.23 2.79
C LEU A 80 0.14 -1.77 1.51
N ARG A 81 -1.09 -2.23 1.59
CA ARG A 81 -1.79 -2.76 0.41
C ARG A 81 -2.01 -1.65 -0.62
N GLU A 82 -2.46 -0.49 -0.18
CA GLU A 82 -2.70 0.64 -1.08
C GLU A 82 -1.41 1.15 -1.69
N ALA A 83 -0.34 1.19 -0.92
CA ALA A 83 0.96 1.64 -1.41
C ALA A 83 1.58 0.66 -2.41
N SER A 84 1.17 -0.61 -2.37
CA SER A 84 1.69 -1.60 -3.29
C SER A 84 1.14 -1.44 -4.71
N TYR A 85 0.05 -0.70 -4.87
CA TYR A 85 -0.52 -0.46 -6.19
C TYR A 85 0.22 0.68 -6.87
N THR A 86 0.81 0.39 -8.02
CA THR A 86 1.45 1.41 -8.84
C THR A 86 0.66 1.60 -10.11
N LEU A 87 0.66 2.82 -10.62
CA LEU A 87 -0.10 3.14 -11.83
C LEU A 87 0.37 2.26 -12.99
N GLY A 88 -0.58 1.62 -13.64
CA GLY A 88 -0.31 0.70 -14.74
C GLY A 88 -0.21 -0.76 -14.32
N ALA A 89 -0.15 -1.05 -13.01
CA ALA A 89 -0.05 -2.43 -12.54
C ALA A 89 -1.38 -3.17 -12.60
N ARG A 90 -2.48 -2.43 -12.64
CA ARG A 90 -3.81 -3.00 -12.76
C ARG A 90 -4.69 -2.07 -13.58
N VAL A 91 -5.77 -2.61 -14.12
CA VAL A 91 -6.75 -1.82 -14.86
C VAL A 91 -7.62 -1.04 -13.88
N LEU A 92 -7.67 0.26 -14.05
CA LEU A 92 -8.50 1.12 -13.20
C LEU A 92 -9.82 1.40 -13.89
N SER A 93 -10.91 1.14 -13.18
CA SER A 93 -12.25 1.37 -13.70
C SER A 93 -13.19 1.76 -12.58
N TYR A 94 -14.26 2.46 -12.93
CA TYR A 94 -15.27 2.85 -11.97
C TYR A 94 -16.22 1.68 -11.71
N GLN A 95 -16.33 1.31 -10.45
CA GLN A 95 -17.24 0.26 -10.01
C GLN A 95 -18.17 0.87 -8.97
N PRO A 96 -19.45 1.10 -9.31
CA PRO A 96 -20.36 1.87 -8.45
C PRO A 96 -20.57 1.28 -7.06
N THR A 97 -20.49 -0.05 -6.95
CA THR A 97 -20.76 -0.71 -5.68
C THR A 97 -19.53 -0.83 -4.78
N GLN A 98 -18.34 -0.78 -5.39
CA GLN A 98 -17.12 -0.91 -4.61
C GLN A 98 -15.98 -0.20 -5.35
N TRP A 99 -15.73 1.04 -4.95
CA TRP A 99 -14.72 1.83 -5.63
C TRP A 99 -13.31 1.27 -5.41
N LEU A 100 -12.52 1.28 -6.46
CA LEU A 100 -11.11 0.94 -6.33
C LEU A 100 -10.39 1.99 -5.51
N VAL A 101 -9.50 1.54 -4.64
CA VAL A 101 -8.72 2.42 -3.77
C VAL A 101 -7.25 2.03 -3.90
N GLY A 102 -6.38 3.02 -3.93
CA GLY A 102 -4.95 2.76 -3.96
C GLY A 102 -4.15 3.96 -4.42
N ASP A 103 -2.84 3.84 -4.32
CA ASP A 103 -1.93 4.91 -4.73
C ASP A 103 -1.97 5.13 -6.24
N ASP A 104 -2.24 4.06 -7.01
CA ASP A 104 -2.37 4.17 -8.46
C ASP A 104 -3.55 5.06 -8.85
N VAL A 105 -4.66 4.97 -8.10
CA VAL A 105 -5.82 5.86 -8.33
C VAL A 105 -5.43 7.29 -8.02
N GLY A 106 -4.72 7.51 -6.90
CA GLY A 106 -4.24 8.84 -6.54
C GLY A 106 -3.33 9.42 -7.60
N GLN A 107 -2.43 8.61 -8.16
CA GLN A 107 -1.53 9.05 -9.23
C GLN A 107 -2.32 9.45 -10.48
N LEU A 108 -3.33 8.66 -10.84
CA LEU A 108 -4.19 8.98 -11.97
C LEU A 108 -4.92 10.30 -11.75
N GLN A 109 -5.50 10.48 -10.56
CA GLN A 109 -6.20 11.71 -10.20
C GLN A 109 -5.29 12.92 -10.29
N ASN A 110 -4.05 12.77 -9.80
CA ASN A 110 -3.09 13.86 -9.83
C ASN A 110 -2.72 14.22 -11.27
N GLN A 111 -2.52 13.24 -12.14
CA GLN A 111 -2.24 13.49 -13.54
C GLN A 111 -3.42 14.17 -14.23
N LEU A 112 -4.64 13.72 -13.95
CA LEU A 112 -5.83 14.36 -14.52
C LEU A 112 -6.00 15.77 -14.00
N HIS A 113 -5.63 16.02 -12.75
CA HIS A 113 -5.65 17.37 -12.17
C HIS A 113 -4.67 18.28 -12.88
N GLU A 114 -3.46 17.82 -13.12
CA GLU A 114 -2.45 18.62 -13.83
C GLU A 114 -2.87 18.95 -15.25
N LEU A 115 -3.64 18.07 -15.88
CA LEU A 115 -4.13 18.28 -17.24
C LEU A 115 -5.43 19.09 -17.26
N GLY A 116 -5.99 19.41 -16.09
CA GLY A 116 -7.19 20.22 -16.00
C GLY A 116 -8.51 19.47 -16.04
N PHE A 117 -8.48 18.15 -16.05
CA PHE A 117 -9.70 17.35 -16.13
C PHE A 117 -10.30 17.00 -14.77
N TYR A 118 -9.50 17.05 -13.70
CA TYR A 118 -9.96 16.68 -12.37
C TYR A 118 -9.73 17.84 -11.42
N SER A 119 -10.80 18.38 -10.86
CA SER A 119 -10.74 19.52 -9.96
C SER A 119 -11.06 19.17 -8.52
N SER A 120 -11.39 17.92 -8.25
CA SER A 120 -11.71 17.47 -6.91
C SER A 120 -10.45 17.08 -6.15
N ARG A 121 -10.63 16.71 -4.88
CA ARG A 121 -9.52 16.30 -4.03
C ARG A 121 -8.94 14.96 -4.50
N VAL A 122 -7.61 14.88 -4.51
CA VAL A 122 -6.92 13.62 -4.79
C VAL A 122 -7.02 12.77 -3.53
N ASP A 123 -7.88 11.76 -3.55
CA ASP A 123 -8.16 10.92 -2.39
C ASP A 123 -7.82 9.45 -2.59
N GLY A 124 -7.36 9.07 -3.78
CA GLY A 124 -7.02 7.68 -4.06
C GLY A 124 -8.21 6.77 -4.23
N ARG A 125 -9.42 7.32 -4.36
CA ARG A 125 -10.64 6.55 -4.54
C ARG A 125 -11.23 6.79 -5.92
N PHE A 126 -11.46 5.71 -6.65
CA PHE A 126 -12.00 5.80 -8.00
C PHE A 126 -13.52 5.95 -7.93
N GLY A 127 -13.97 7.15 -7.61
CA GLY A 127 -15.39 7.46 -7.52
C GLY A 127 -15.94 8.10 -8.78
N PRO A 128 -17.19 8.60 -8.73
CA PRO A 128 -17.83 9.18 -9.92
C PRO A 128 -17.06 10.35 -10.53
N ARG A 129 -16.44 11.19 -9.72
CA ARG A 129 -15.70 12.34 -10.22
C ARG A 129 -14.45 11.95 -10.96
N THR A 130 -13.75 10.91 -10.49
CA THR A 130 -12.59 10.37 -11.18
C THR A 130 -13.02 9.73 -12.49
N HIS A 131 -14.11 9.00 -12.48
CA HIS A 131 -14.67 8.38 -13.68
C HIS A 131 -15.01 9.45 -14.73
N GLU A 132 -15.68 10.52 -14.31
CA GLU A 132 -16.04 11.60 -15.22
C GLU A 132 -14.81 12.29 -15.80
N ALA A 133 -13.82 12.58 -14.95
CA ALA A 133 -12.59 13.22 -15.39
C ALA A 133 -11.84 12.36 -16.41
N LEU A 134 -11.75 11.06 -16.15
CA LEU A 134 -11.09 10.13 -17.08
C LEU A 134 -11.84 10.02 -18.39
N ALA A 135 -13.17 9.96 -18.33
CA ALA A 135 -13.98 9.90 -19.54
C ALA A 135 -13.79 11.16 -20.40
N ASN A 136 -13.76 12.33 -19.75
CA ASN A 136 -13.54 13.59 -20.46
C ASN A 136 -12.16 13.64 -21.11
N PHE A 137 -11.15 13.14 -20.39
CA PHE A 137 -9.80 13.07 -20.94
C PHE A 137 -9.76 12.16 -22.17
N GLN A 138 -10.41 11.00 -22.11
CA GLN A 138 -10.44 10.06 -23.21
C GLN A 138 -11.18 10.62 -24.43
N LEU A 139 -12.24 11.40 -24.19
CA LEU A 139 -12.97 12.02 -25.29
C LEU A 139 -12.17 13.14 -25.95
N ASP A 140 -11.30 13.80 -25.21
CA ASP A 140 -10.53 14.93 -25.72
C ASP A 140 -9.28 14.47 -26.47
N THR A 141 -8.92 13.22 -26.36
CA THR A 141 -7.79 12.66 -27.08
C THR A 141 -8.28 11.79 -28.23
#